data_44b32743eb9172b1022ce055a307f843
#
_entry.id   44b32743eb9172b1022ce055a307f843
#
_cell.length_a   1.000
_cell.length_b   1.000
_cell.length_c   1.000
_cell.angle_alpha   90.00
_cell.angle_beta   90.00
_cell.angle_gamma   90.00
#
_symmetry.space_group_name_H-M   'P 1'
#
loop_
_entity.id
_entity.type
_entity.pdbx_description
1 polymer ?
#
loop_
_entity_poly.entity_id
_entity_poly.type
_entity_poly.pdbx_seq_one_letter_code
_entity_poly.pdbx_strand_id
1 'polypeptide(L)'
;MKKNSYSYNELINCGEGKLFGPGNAKLPLPPMLMFDRITEINDNQGAFKKGSLKAELEIKKNLWFFDCHFKEDPVMPGCLGLDAMWQLVGFFLGWTGEPGKGRALGVNNVKFTGEVLKNVKIARYQVCLLYTSPSPRD
;
A
#
# COMPACT_ATOMS: atom_id res chain seq x y z
N MET A 1 18.42 11.31 1.96
CA MET A 1 17.39 11.87 2.84
C MET A 1 16.03 11.26 2.51
N LYS A 2 15.28 10.88 3.51
CA LYS A 2 13.98 10.27 3.29
C LYS A 2 12.98 11.31 2.83
N LYS A 3 12.18 10.95 1.85
CA LYS A 3 11.09 11.80 1.38
C LYS A 3 9.81 11.45 2.15
N ASN A 4 8.88 12.37 2.13
CA ASN A 4 7.61 12.19 2.81
C ASN A 4 6.44 11.98 1.84
N SER A 5 6.72 11.90 0.56
CA SER A 5 5.73 11.59 -0.47
C SER A 5 6.44 10.95 -1.66
N TYR A 6 5.71 10.17 -2.43
CA TYR A 6 6.29 9.43 -3.56
C TYR A 6 5.34 9.44 -4.74
N SER A 7 5.86 9.75 -5.91
CA SER A 7 5.12 9.77 -7.16
C SER A 7 4.99 8.35 -7.72
N TYR A 8 4.16 8.20 -8.74
CA TYR A 8 3.98 6.91 -9.40
C TYR A 8 5.30 6.36 -9.92
N ASN A 9 6.11 7.20 -10.56
CA ASN A 9 7.39 6.74 -11.10
C ASN A 9 8.33 6.25 -10.00
N GLU A 10 8.29 6.90 -8.85
CA GLU A 10 9.10 6.45 -7.72
C GLU A 10 8.61 5.12 -7.17
N LEU A 11 7.29 4.89 -7.19
CA LEU A 11 6.75 3.61 -6.76
C LEU A 11 7.15 2.50 -7.74
N ILE A 12 7.16 2.78 -9.04
CA ILE A 12 7.62 1.82 -10.03
C ILE A 12 9.11 1.50 -9.80
N ASN A 13 9.92 2.51 -9.51
CA ASN A 13 11.32 2.28 -9.18
C ASN A 13 11.48 1.37 -7.97
N CYS A 14 10.62 1.54 -6.97
CA CYS A 14 10.60 0.65 -5.83
C CYS A 14 10.29 -0.78 -6.25
N GLY A 15 9.30 -0.94 -7.12
CA GLY A 15 8.93 -2.27 -7.61
C GLY A 15 10.03 -2.94 -8.41
N GLU A 16 10.89 -2.15 -9.04
CA GLU A 16 12.02 -2.68 -9.80
C GLU A 16 13.26 -2.91 -8.93
N GLY A 17 13.16 -2.63 -7.64
CA GLY A 17 14.26 -2.86 -6.72
C GLY A 17 15.27 -1.73 -6.66
N LYS A 18 14.96 -0.59 -7.26
CA LYS A 18 15.92 0.51 -7.35
C LYS A 18 15.84 1.50 -6.18
N LEU A 19 14.73 1.51 -5.46
CA LEU A 19 14.55 2.52 -4.42
C LEU A 19 15.25 2.13 -3.12
N PHE A 20 15.06 0.91 -2.66
CA PHE A 20 15.62 0.46 -1.39
C PHE A 20 16.81 -0.49 -1.56
N GLY A 21 17.12 -0.85 -2.79
CA GLY A 21 18.31 -1.65 -3.10
C GLY A 21 18.07 -3.14 -3.12
N PRO A 22 19.07 -3.89 -3.60
CA PRO A 22 18.93 -5.34 -3.73
C PRO A 22 18.67 -6.03 -2.39
N GLY A 23 17.78 -7.01 -2.41
CA GLY A 23 17.48 -7.79 -1.21
C GLY A 23 16.56 -7.11 -0.23
N ASN A 24 16.14 -5.88 -0.49
CA ASN A 24 15.29 -5.12 0.40
C ASN A 24 13.86 -5.05 -0.13
N ALA A 25 12.97 -4.38 0.59
CA ALA A 25 11.56 -4.32 0.26
C ALA A 25 11.32 -3.80 -1.14
N LYS A 26 10.37 -4.39 -1.83
CA LYS A 26 9.90 -3.95 -3.13
C LYS A 26 8.38 -3.92 -3.13
N LEU A 27 7.82 -2.92 -3.79
CA LEU A 27 6.41 -2.95 -4.09
C LEU A 27 6.15 -3.92 -5.24
N PRO A 28 4.95 -4.47 -5.34
CA PRO A 28 4.60 -5.19 -6.55
C PRO A 28 4.50 -4.21 -7.70
N LEU A 29 4.73 -4.69 -8.91
CA LEU A 29 4.53 -3.90 -10.11
C LEU A 29 3.09 -4.03 -10.60
N PRO A 30 2.63 -3.12 -11.46
CA PRO A 30 1.31 -3.29 -12.06
C PRO A 30 1.19 -4.63 -12.77
N PRO A 31 0.04 -5.26 -12.77
CA PRO A 31 -1.24 -4.72 -12.28
C PRO A 31 -1.51 -4.91 -10.79
N MET A 32 -0.59 -5.48 -10.03
CA MET A 32 -0.82 -5.76 -8.61
C MET A 32 -0.59 -4.55 -7.72
N LEU A 33 0.14 -3.56 -8.16
CA LEU A 33 0.34 -2.32 -7.41
C LEU A 33 -1.01 -1.62 -7.25
N MET A 34 -1.42 -1.35 -6.01
CA MET A 34 -2.78 -0.91 -5.71
C MET A 34 -2.88 0.56 -5.34
N PHE A 35 -1.87 1.37 -5.61
CA PHE A 35 -1.98 2.82 -5.42
C PHE A 35 -1.07 3.52 -6.41
N ASP A 36 -1.45 4.76 -6.74
CA ASP A 36 -0.74 5.55 -7.74
C ASP A 36 0.29 6.47 -7.12
N ARG A 37 0.12 6.80 -5.85
CA ARG A 37 1.05 7.69 -5.14
C ARG A 37 0.90 7.51 -3.65
N ILE A 38 1.98 7.80 -2.94
CA ILE A 38 1.96 7.94 -1.49
C ILE A 38 1.99 9.43 -1.21
N THR A 39 0.93 9.95 -0.63
CA THR A 39 0.81 11.39 -0.40
C THR A 39 1.48 11.81 0.90
N GLU A 40 1.64 10.88 1.83
CA GLU A 40 2.26 11.20 3.11
C GLU A 40 2.84 9.92 3.73
N ILE A 41 4.07 10.03 4.23
CA ILE A 41 4.68 8.97 5.02
C ILE A 41 5.58 9.62 6.06
N ASN A 42 5.46 9.16 7.30
CA ASN A 42 6.26 9.67 8.40
C ASN A 42 6.40 8.58 9.46
N ASP A 43 7.31 8.80 10.41
CA ASP A 43 7.59 7.83 11.47
C ASP A 43 7.28 8.36 12.87
N ASN A 44 6.54 9.46 12.98
CA ASN A 44 6.29 10.08 14.29
C ASN A 44 4.85 10.56 14.48
N GLN A 45 3.98 10.36 13.51
CA GLN A 45 2.59 10.79 13.59
C GLN A 45 1.66 9.60 13.57
N GLY A 46 0.36 9.86 13.43
CA GLY A 46 -0.64 8.83 13.50
C GLY A 46 -1.18 8.67 14.91
N ALA A 47 -2.19 7.82 15.06
CA ALA A 47 -2.90 7.67 16.33
C ALA A 47 -2.00 7.24 17.48
N PHE A 48 -0.93 6.52 17.17
CA PHE A 48 -0.01 6.01 18.19
C PHE A 48 1.35 6.69 18.13
N LYS A 49 1.50 7.72 17.29
CA LYS A 49 2.74 8.47 17.11
C LYS A 49 3.93 7.60 16.72
N LYS A 50 3.65 6.49 16.06
CA LYS A 50 4.66 5.55 15.59
C LYS A 50 4.83 5.59 14.08
N GLY A 51 4.06 6.43 13.39
CA GLY A 51 4.11 6.60 11.96
C GLY A 51 2.78 6.40 11.30
N SER A 52 2.66 6.97 10.12
CA SER A 52 1.45 6.82 9.32
C SER A 52 1.78 6.95 7.84
N LEU A 53 0.90 6.39 7.02
CA LEU A 53 0.98 6.53 5.58
C LEU A 53 -0.38 6.88 5.03
N LYS A 54 -0.37 7.66 3.96
CA LYS A 54 -1.57 7.93 3.17
C LYS A 54 -1.22 7.72 1.71
N ALA A 55 -2.10 7.05 1.00
CA ALA A 55 -1.90 6.75 -0.42
C ALA A 55 -3.22 6.85 -1.14
N GLU A 56 -3.15 6.96 -2.46
CA GLU A 56 -4.33 7.14 -3.30
C GLU A 56 -4.24 6.28 -4.54
N LEU A 57 -5.37 5.71 -4.92
CA LEU A 57 -5.54 5.02 -6.20
C LEU A 57 -6.63 5.76 -6.98
N GLU A 58 -6.30 6.24 -8.17
CA GLU A 58 -7.30 6.80 -9.06
C GLU A 58 -8.15 5.67 -9.64
N ILE A 59 -9.45 5.77 -9.46
CA ILE A 59 -10.35 4.74 -9.94
C ILE A 59 -10.74 5.09 -11.37
N LYS A 60 -10.14 4.37 -12.31
CA LYS A 60 -10.46 4.50 -13.72
C LYS A 60 -11.40 3.38 -14.11
N LYS A 61 -12.33 3.68 -15.00
CA LYS A 61 -13.36 2.70 -15.36
C LYS A 61 -12.78 1.47 -16.05
N ASN A 62 -11.56 1.57 -16.58
CA ASN A 62 -10.92 0.45 -17.28
C ASN A 62 -9.92 -0.29 -16.40
N LEU A 63 -9.94 -0.11 -15.09
CA LEU A 63 -9.09 -0.92 -14.23
C LEU A 63 -9.47 -2.39 -14.39
N TRP A 64 -8.43 -3.23 -14.42
CA TRP A 64 -8.56 -4.62 -14.84
C TRP A 64 -9.58 -5.42 -14.05
N PHE A 65 -9.70 -5.14 -12.74
CA PHE A 65 -10.59 -5.95 -11.90
C PHE A 65 -12.06 -5.67 -12.17
N PHE A 66 -12.41 -4.53 -12.77
CA PHE A 66 -13.81 -4.24 -13.06
C PHE A 66 -14.38 -5.11 -14.17
N ASP A 67 -13.52 -5.63 -15.06
CA ASP A 67 -13.99 -6.49 -16.15
C ASP A 67 -14.32 -7.89 -15.69
N CYS A 68 -13.73 -8.34 -14.61
CA CYS A 68 -13.85 -9.72 -14.17
C CYS A 68 -14.47 -9.88 -12.78
N HIS A 69 -14.72 -8.79 -12.11
CA HIS A 69 -15.22 -8.87 -10.72
C HIS A 69 -16.34 -7.83 -10.53
N PHE A 70 -17.52 -8.08 -10.99
CA PHE A 70 -17.94 -9.29 -11.67
C PHE A 70 -18.47 -8.90 -13.05
N LYS A 71 -18.67 -9.87 -13.94
CA LYS A 71 -19.25 -9.58 -15.25
C LYS A 71 -20.60 -8.89 -15.07
N GLU A 72 -20.75 -7.71 -15.68
CA GLU A 72 -21.95 -6.89 -15.59
C GLU A 72 -22.29 -6.41 -14.18
N ASP A 73 -21.34 -6.56 -13.24
CA ASP A 73 -21.54 -6.12 -11.87
C ASP A 73 -20.16 -5.73 -11.31
N PRO A 74 -19.58 -4.65 -11.85
CA PRO A 74 -18.20 -4.30 -11.49
C PRO A 74 -18.09 -3.69 -10.09
N VAL A 75 -17.20 -4.25 -9.31
CA VAL A 75 -16.85 -3.73 -7.99
C VAL A 75 -15.40 -4.09 -7.71
N MET A 76 -14.67 -3.16 -7.10
CA MET A 76 -13.29 -3.46 -6.71
C MET A 76 -13.28 -4.55 -5.66
N PRO A 77 -12.48 -5.63 -5.86
CA PRO A 77 -12.35 -6.65 -4.81
C PRO A 77 -11.84 -6.04 -3.51
N GLY A 78 -12.54 -6.32 -2.41
CA GLY A 78 -12.12 -5.81 -1.11
C GLY A 78 -10.76 -6.32 -0.70
N CYS A 79 -10.40 -7.53 -1.11
CA CYS A 79 -9.08 -8.08 -0.81
C CYS A 79 -7.95 -7.28 -1.45
N LEU A 80 -8.20 -6.57 -2.55
CA LEU A 80 -7.16 -5.73 -3.15
C LEU A 80 -6.93 -4.47 -2.32
N GLY A 81 -7.97 -3.93 -1.68
CA GLY A 81 -7.79 -2.83 -0.74
C GLY A 81 -6.98 -3.27 0.47
N LEU A 82 -7.24 -4.47 0.97
CA LEU A 82 -6.45 -5.02 2.07
C LEU A 82 -4.99 -5.22 1.64
N ASP A 83 -4.80 -5.74 0.43
CA ASP A 83 -3.44 -5.93 -0.07
C ASP A 83 -2.71 -4.61 -0.24
N ALA A 84 -3.43 -3.56 -0.63
CA ALA A 84 -2.84 -2.22 -0.71
C ALA A 84 -2.26 -1.80 0.64
N MET A 85 -2.95 -2.10 1.72
CA MET A 85 -2.45 -1.75 3.04
C MET A 85 -1.21 -2.57 3.41
N TRP A 86 -1.17 -3.84 3.05
CA TRP A 86 0.04 -4.64 3.22
C TRP A 86 1.19 -4.08 2.39
N GLN A 87 0.91 -3.64 1.17
CA GLN A 87 1.92 -3.02 0.32
C GLN A 87 2.50 -1.77 0.98
N LEU A 88 1.64 -0.97 1.59
CA LEU A 88 2.08 0.24 2.28
C LEU A 88 2.93 -0.08 3.51
N VAL A 89 2.56 -1.09 4.27
CA VAL A 89 3.37 -1.50 5.42
C VAL A 89 4.74 -1.99 4.96
N GLY A 90 4.79 -2.78 3.89
CA GLY A 90 6.06 -3.22 3.34
C GLY A 90 6.93 -2.06 2.87
N PHE A 91 6.30 -1.09 2.22
CA PHE A 91 7.02 0.12 1.81
C PHE A 91 7.57 0.86 3.03
N PHE A 92 6.77 0.99 4.07
CA PHE A 92 7.20 1.67 5.29
C PHE A 92 8.44 1.03 5.88
N LEU A 93 8.50 -0.30 5.92
CA LEU A 93 9.66 -0.98 6.47
C LEU A 93 10.92 -0.67 5.66
N GLY A 94 10.82 -0.66 4.33
CA GLY A 94 11.94 -0.26 3.49
C GLY A 94 12.32 1.19 3.72
N TRP A 95 11.33 2.05 3.86
CA TRP A 95 11.52 3.47 4.06
C TRP A 95 12.25 3.76 5.39
N THR A 96 11.95 2.98 6.44
CA THR A 96 12.65 3.15 7.72
C THR A 96 14.06 2.54 7.73
N GLY A 97 14.42 1.84 6.67
CA GLY A 97 15.75 1.26 6.57
C GLY A 97 15.87 -0.17 7.04
N GLU A 98 14.74 -0.83 7.32
CA GLU A 98 14.77 -2.25 7.69
C GLU A 98 15.27 -3.07 6.50
N PRO A 99 16.28 -3.92 6.71
CA PRO A 99 16.77 -4.73 5.61
C PRO A 99 15.89 -5.95 5.37
N GLY A 100 15.99 -6.49 4.16
CA GLY A 100 15.32 -7.74 3.84
C GLY A 100 13.94 -7.54 3.29
N LYS A 101 13.30 -8.66 2.99
CA LYS A 101 11.99 -8.72 2.37
C LYS A 101 10.95 -9.08 3.41
N GLY A 102 9.78 -8.47 3.30
CA GLY A 102 8.68 -8.75 4.21
C GLY A 102 7.66 -9.70 3.61
N ARG A 103 6.96 -10.39 4.47
CA ARG A 103 5.81 -11.21 4.10
C ARG A 103 4.72 -11.00 5.12
N ALA A 104 3.49 -10.84 4.64
CA ALA A 104 2.36 -10.70 5.54
C ALA A 104 2.14 -12.03 6.27
N LEU A 105 1.96 -11.97 7.56
CA LEU A 105 1.76 -13.16 8.38
C LEU A 105 0.30 -13.36 8.78
N GLY A 106 -0.46 -12.30 8.82
CA GLY A 106 -1.85 -12.45 9.20
C GLY A 106 -2.54 -11.12 9.35
N VAL A 107 -3.80 -11.19 9.65
CA VAL A 107 -4.64 -10.04 9.90
C VAL A 107 -5.65 -10.44 10.96
N ASN A 108 -5.93 -9.52 11.88
CA ASN A 108 -6.77 -9.82 13.02
C ASN A 108 -8.25 -9.57 12.77
N ASN A 109 -8.58 -8.46 12.17
CA ASN A 109 -9.97 -8.05 12.09
C ASN A 109 -10.15 -7.24 10.81
N VAL A 110 -10.97 -7.74 9.90
CA VAL A 110 -11.23 -7.06 8.64
C VAL A 110 -12.73 -6.86 8.50
N LYS A 111 -13.13 -5.65 8.18
CA LYS A 111 -14.51 -5.33 7.87
C LYS A 111 -14.58 -4.57 6.56
N PHE A 112 -15.51 -4.95 5.72
CA PHE A 112 -15.81 -4.24 4.50
C PHE A 112 -17.18 -3.61 4.67
N THR A 113 -17.22 -2.29 4.79
CA THR A 113 -18.47 -1.59 5.09
C THR A 113 -19.02 -0.82 3.89
N GLY A 114 -18.34 -0.87 2.77
CA GLY A 114 -18.79 -0.18 1.56
C GLY A 114 -18.18 -0.81 0.34
N GLU A 115 -18.47 -0.22 -0.80
CA GLU A 115 -18.01 -0.72 -2.10
C GLU A 115 -17.30 0.37 -2.86
N VAL A 116 -16.30 -0.01 -3.64
CA VAL A 116 -15.64 0.90 -4.58
C VAL A 116 -16.11 0.52 -5.97
N LEU A 117 -16.97 1.36 -6.53
CA LEU A 117 -17.57 1.16 -7.84
C LEU A 117 -16.90 2.07 -8.86
N LYS A 118 -17.23 1.87 -10.13
CA LYS A 118 -16.61 2.65 -11.21
C LYS A 118 -16.84 4.16 -11.11
N ASN A 119 -17.85 4.58 -10.37
CA ASN A 119 -18.15 6.02 -10.22
C ASN A 119 -17.37 6.69 -9.11
N VAL A 120 -16.61 5.94 -8.33
CA VAL A 120 -15.69 6.50 -7.34
C VAL A 120 -14.51 7.10 -8.10
N LYS A 121 -14.02 8.24 -7.69
CA LYS A 121 -12.90 8.89 -8.37
C LYS A 121 -11.56 8.47 -7.79
N ILE A 122 -11.46 8.41 -6.47
CA ILE A 122 -10.21 8.11 -5.79
C ILE A 122 -10.52 7.20 -4.61
N ALA A 123 -9.76 6.12 -4.49
CA ALA A 123 -9.72 5.32 -3.26
C ALA A 123 -8.54 5.79 -2.44
N ARG A 124 -8.78 6.12 -1.18
CA ARG A 124 -7.72 6.58 -0.29
C ARG A 124 -7.44 5.53 0.76
N TYR A 125 -6.15 5.32 1.01
CA TYR A 125 -5.69 4.37 2.01
C TYR A 125 -5.00 5.14 3.11
N GLN A 126 -5.23 4.71 4.34
CA GLN A 126 -4.54 5.29 5.49
C GLN A 126 -4.10 4.16 6.40
N VAL A 127 -2.84 4.19 6.79
CA VAL A 127 -2.25 3.20 7.67
C VAL A 127 -1.63 3.92 8.85
N CYS A 128 -1.94 3.43 10.05
CA CYS A 128 -1.32 3.94 11.27
C CYS A 128 -0.55 2.79 11.92
N LEU A 129 0.70 3.05 12.26
CA LEU A 129 1.58 2.04 12.84
C LEU A 129 1.42 1.99 14.35
N LEU A 130 1.34 0.78 14.89
CA LEU A 130 1.35 0.57 16.33
C LEU A 130 2.77 0.40 16.84
N TYR A 131 3.61 -0.29 16.07
CA TYR A 131 5.00 -0.52 16.39
C TYR A 131 5.85 -0.05 15.25
N THR A 132 6.98 0.54 15.54
CA THR A 132 7.87 1.02 14.49
C THR A 132 8.97 0.03 14.17
N SER A 133 9.28 -0.85 15.05
CA SER A 133 10.36 -1.78 14.78
C SER A 133 9.94 -3.16 15.18
N PRO A 134 10.07 -4.11 14.29
CA PRO A 134 9.84 -5.47 14.71
C PRO A 134 10.94 -5.86 15.66
N SER A 135 10.55 -6.53 16.65
CA SER A 135 11.50 -7.22 17.44
C SER A 135 12.11 -8.30 16.58
N PRO A 136 13.40 -8.33 16.48
CA PRO A 136 13.95 -9.34 15.62
C PRO A 136 13.50 -10.68 16.02
N ARG A 137 13.14 -10.78 16.56
CA ARG A 137 12.81 -11.83 16.71
C ARG A 137 11.86 -11.98 17.20
N ASP A 138 11.35 -11.63 17.35
CA ASP A 138 10.39 -12.01 17.98
C ASP A 138 9.70 -12.55 17.43
#